data_082048dafdd1596166a423f2637a81af
#
_entry.id   082048dafdd1596166a423f2637a81af
#
_cell.length_a   1.000
_cell.length_b   1.000
_cell.length_c   1.000
_cell.angle_alpha   90.00
_cell.angle_beta   90.00
_cell.angle_gamma   90.00
#
_symmetry.space_group_name_H-M   'P 1'
#
loop_
_entity.id
_entity.type
_entity.pdbx_description
1 polymer ?
#
loop_
_entity_poly.entity_id
_entity_poly.type
_entity_poly.pdbx_seq_one_letter_code
_entity_poly.pdbx_strand_id
1 'polypeptide(L)'
;MRRFTATTCALALGAAGLIAVSAGTAQASTCSHARLPLPDSSCTPGAYNSDVTQSNIHSTICVSGWTATVRPPTSYTNPLKAQGIIDYGYSDTNMADYEEDHLVPLELGGAPRATGNLWPEPYSGSQTAHSKDGVETKLKNAVCAGTITLSAARSAIKNNWTTALQVTGIG
;
A
#
# COMPACT_ATOMS: atom_id res chain seq x y z
N MET A 1 58.27 73.43 5.34
CA MET A 1 58.25 71.92 5.55
C MET A 1 56.88 71.53 6.03
N ARG A 2 56.01 71.00 5.16
CA ARG A 2 54.69 70.54 5.54
C ARG A 2 54.68 69.04 5.51
N ARG A 3 54.35 68.42 6.66
CA ARG A 3 54.23 66.99 6.80
C ARG A 3 52.78 66.56 6.43
N PHE A 4 52.65 65.70 5.49
CA PHE A 4 51.37 65.08 5.16
C PHE A 4 51.25 63.75 5.97
N THR A 5 50.19 63.65 6.75
CA THR A 5 49.79 62.41 7.42
C THR A 5 48.83 61.64 6.52
N ALA A 6 49.22 60.41 6.17
CA ALA A 6 48.39 59.49 5.40
C ALA A 6 47.44 58.78 6.36
N THR A 7 46.16 58.90 6.13
CA THR A 7 45.11 58.17 6.83
C THR A 7 44.81 56.85 6.07
N THR A 8 45.12 55.75 6.68
CA THR A 8 44.80 54.41 6.15
C THR A 8 43.36 54.06 6.46
N CYS A 9 42.53 53.90 5.44
CA CYS A 9 41.15 53.39 5.54
C CYS A 9 41.18 51.85 5.50
N ALA A 10 40.77 51.21 6.58
CA ALA A 10 40.64 49.75 6.65
C ALA A 10 39.27 49.38 6.04
N LEU A 11 39.31 48.61 4.96
CA LEU A 11 38.14 47.97 4.38
C LEU A 11 37.84 46.66 5.15
N ALA A 12 36.70 46.63 5.86
CA ALA A 12 36.18 45.41 6.44
C ALA A 12 35.45 44.61 5.34
N LEU A 13 36.02 43.44 4.94
CA LEU A 13 35.33 42.48 4.11
C LEU A 13 34.31 41.70 4.96
N GLY A 14 33.03 41.98 4.76
CA GLY A 14 31.95 41.16 5.28
C GLY A 14 31.81 39.87 4.49
N ALA A 15 32.10 38.74 5.10
CA ALA A 15 31.82 37.41 4.54
C ALA A 15 30.32 37.18 4.59
N ALA A 16 29.63 37.32 3.45
CA ALA A 16 28.25 36.88 3.29
C ALA A 16 28.24 35.35 3.17
N GLY A 17 27.84 34.64 4.23
CA GLY A 17 27.63 33.21 4.22
C GLY A 17 26.44 32.86 3.34
N LEU A 18 26.68 32.21 2.22
CA LEU A 18 25.65 31.59 1.37
C LEU A 18 25.13 30.34 2.11
N ILE A 19 23.92 30.44 2.68
CA ILE A 19 23.20 29.27 3.15
C ILE A 19 22.68 28.55 1.90
N ALA A 20 23.33 27.47 1.48
CA ALA A 20 22.80 26.57 0.47
C ALA A 20 21.60 25.80 1.05
N VAL A 21 20.39 26.23 0.73
CA VAL A 21 19.20 25.45 0.97
C VAL A 21 19.20 24.29 -0.02
N SER A 22 19.55 23.09 0.45
CA SER A 22 19.39 21.88 -0.35
C SER A 22 17.90 21.66 -0.55
N ALA A 23 17.38 22.02 -1.72
CA ALA A 23 16.07 21.57 -2.17
C ALA A 23 16.18 20.05 -2.38
N GLY A 24 15.68 19.28 -1.42
CA GLY A 24 15.49 17.84 -1.60
C GLY A 24 14.58 17.66 -2.83
N THR A 25 15.06 16.95 -3.84
CA THR A 25 14.23 16.54 -4.96
C THR A 25 13.16 15.60 -4.43
N ALA A 26 11.91 16.07 -4.37
CA ALA A 26 10.78 15.18 -4.11
C ALA A 26 10.80 14.10 -5.20
N GLN A 27 10.94 12.85 -4.81
CA GLN A 27 10.89 11.72 -5.75
C GLN A 27 9.45 11.66 -6.26
N ALA A 28 9.28 11.69 -7.59
CA ALA A 28 7.97 11.54 -8.20
C ALA A 28 7.40 10.16 -7.82
N SER A 29 6.16 10.12 -7.33
CA SER A 29 5.47 8.85 -7.08
C SER A 29 5.31 8.10 -8.39
N THR A 30 5.52 6.78 -8.36
CA THR A 30 5.34 5.89 -9.52
C THR A 30 3.93 5.33 -9.60
N CYS A 31 3.20 5.33 -8.46
CA CYS A 31 1.81 4.90 -8.34
C CYS A 31 0.93 6.08 -7.89
N SER A 32 -0.38 5.97 -8.07
CA SER A 32 -1.34 7.00 -7.69
C SER A 32 -2.21 6.56 -6.52
N HIS A 33 -2.34 7.43 -5.51
CA HIS A 33 -3.33 7.29 -4.43
C HIS A 33 -4.63 8.07 -4.67
N ALA A 34 -4.82 8.62 -5.88
CA ALA A 34 -6.01 9.44 -6.21
C ALA A 34 -7.31 8.62 -6.23
N ARG A 35 -7.23 7.29 -6.27
CA ARG A 35 -8.38 6.38 -6.28
C ARG A 35 -8.71 5.76 -4.94
N LEU A 36 -8.06 6.18 -3.86
CA LEU A 36 -8.38 5.66 -2.54
C LEU A 36 -9.90 5.61 -2.30
N PRO A 37 -10.39 4.55 -1.71
CA PRO A 37 -9.69 3.44 -1.04
C PRO A 37 -9.26 2.28 -1.97
N LEU A 38 -9.25 2.47 -3.27
CA LEU A 38 -8.76 1.47 -4.23
C LEU A 38 -7.30 1.73 -4.57
N PRO A 39 -6.47 0.69 -4.71
CA PRO A 39 -5.10 0.85 -5.16
C PRO A 39 -5.02 1.28 -6.63
N ASP A 40 -3.85 1.75 -7.03
CA ASP A 40 -3.53 1.95 -8.44
C ASP A 40 -3.39 0.61 -9.16
N SER A 41 -4.23 0.35 -10.13
CA SER A 41 -4.24 -0.92 -10.87
C SER A 41 -3.00 -1.14 -11.75
N SER A 42 -2.22 -0.09 -12.02
CA SER A 42 -0.93 -0.22 -12.73
C SER A 42 0.17 -0.75 -11.81
N CYS A 43 0.11 -0.43 -10.52
CA CYS A 43 1.05 -0.88 -9.50
C CYS A 43 0.58 -2.16 -8.80
N THR A 44 -0.71 -2.20 -8.49
CA THR A 44 -1.34 -3.30 -7.74
C THR A 44 -2.50 -3.89 -8.56
N PRO A 45 -2.21 -4.61 -9.65
CA PRO A 45 -3.25 -5.24 -10.47
C PRO A 45 -3.98 -6.39 -9.79
N GLY A 46 -3.48 -6.86 -8.65
CA GLY A 46 -3.97 -8.05 -7.95
C GLY A 46 -3.54 -9.36 -8.63
N ALA A 47 -3.21 -10.35 -7.82
CA ALA A 47 -2.75 -11.65 -8.29
C ALA A 47 -3.37 -12.80 -7.48
N TYR A 48 -3.57 -13.94 -8.14
CA TYR A 48 -4.10 -15.14 -7.52
C TYR A 48 -3.00 -16.17 -7.25
N ASN A 49 -3.13 -16.91 -6.15
CA ASN A 49 -2.37 -18.11 -5.91
C ASN A 49 -2.96 -19.25 -6.75
N SER A 50 -2.18 -19.81 -7.67
CA SER A 50 -2.57 -20.92 -8.54
C SER A 50 -2.90 -22.20 -7.77
N ASP A 51 -2.35 -22.37 -6.56
CA ASP A 51 -2.58 -23.54 -5.71
C ASP A 51 -3.98 -23.55 -5.09
N VAL A 52 -4.71 -22.44 -5.17
CA VAL A 52 -6.09 -22.32 -4.66
C VAL A 52 -7.06 -22.28 -5.82
N THR A 53 -7.86 -23.30 -5.94
CA THR A 53 -8.87 -23.49 -6.98
C THR A 53 -10.24 -23.72 -6.37
N GLN A 54 -11.33 -23.58 -7.14
CA GLN A 54 -12.68 -23.88 -6.67
C GLN A 54 -12.81 -25.33 -6.14
N SER A 55 -12.10 -26.27 -6.73
CA SER A 55 -12.18 -27.70 -6.36
C SER A 55 -11.50 -28.01 -5.03
N ASN A 56 -10.57 -27.16 -4.55
CA ASN A 56 -9.83 -27.43 -3.33
C ASN A 56 -10.07 -26.39 -2.21
N ILE A 57 -11.09 -25.52 -2.34
CA ILE A 57 -11.37 -24.51 -1.30
C ILE A 57 -11.52 -25.13 0.09
N HIS A 58 -12.15 -26.31 0.20
CA HIS A 58 -12.40 -26.98 1.48
C HIS A 58 -11.14 -27.63 2.10
N SER A 59 -10.05 -27.74 1.36
CA SER A 59 -8.73 -28.12 1.90
C SER A 59 -7.73 -26.96 1.95
N THR A 60 -8.17 -25.76 1.58
CA THR A 60 -7.37 -24.52 1.58
C THR A 60 -8.10 -23.42 2.34
N ILE A 61 -8.60 -22.39 1.68
CA ILE A 61 -9.15 -21.16 2.26
C ILE A 61 -10.30 -21.37 3.25
N CYS A 62 -11.02 -22.49 3.16
CA CYS A 62 -12.11 -22.81 4.09
C CYS A 62 -11.64 -23.57 5.34
N VAL A 63 -10.35 -23.91 5.42
CA VAL A 63 -9.76 -24.51 6.62
C VAL A 63 -9.33 -23.40 7.58
N SER A 64 -9.76 -23.51 8.83
CA SER A 64 -9.35 -22.56 9.87
C SER A 64 -7.83 -22.53 10.00
N GLY A 65 -7.26 -21.30 10.02
CA GLY A 65 -5.82 -21.10 10.14
C GLY A 65 -5.02 -21.29 8.85
N TRP A 66 -5.64 -21.68 7.72
CA TRP A 66 -4.91 -21.89 6.47
C TRP A 66 -4.14 -20.64 6.01
N THR A 67 -4.72 -19.43 6.15
CA THR A 67 -4.06 -18.19 5.75
C THR A 67 -2.75 -17.96 6.50
N ALA A 68 -2.65 -18.39 7.76
CA ALA A 68 -1.42 -18.30 8.53
C ALA A 68 -0.28 -19.16 7.95
N THR A 69 -0.61 -20.26 7.27
CA THR A 69 0.40 -21.14 6.66
C THR A 69 1.04 -20.56 5.40
N VAL A 70 0.35 -19.63 4.72
CA VAL A 70 0.79 -19.02 3.46
C VAL A 70 1.20 -17.56 3.62
N ARG A 71 0.82 -16.90 4.70
CA ARG A 71 1.11 -15.48 4.95
C ARG A 71 2.63 -15.25 5.02
N PRO A 72 3.16 -14.27 4.25
CA PRO A 72 4.56 -13.90 4.34
C PRO A 72 4.90 -13.34 5.72
N PRO A 73 6.14 -13.55 6.21
CA PRO A 73 6.59 -12.92 7.44
C PRO A 73 6.76 -11.40 7.25
N THR A 74 6.69 -10.65 8.34
CA THR A 74 6.85 -9.18 8.33
C THR A 74 8.23 -8.74 7.82
N SER A 75 9.25 -9.58 7.97
CA SER A 75 10.57 -9.33 7.36
C SER A 75 10.54 -9.28 5.83
N TYR A 76 9.53 -9.89 5.19
CA TYR A 76 9.28 -9.77 3.76
C TYR A 76 8.39 -8.56 3.43
N THR A 77 7.31 -8.35 4.19
CA THR A 77 6.31 -7.33 3.85
C THR A 77 6.70 -5.92 4.28
N ASN A 78 7.43 -5.74 5.40
CA ASN A 78 7.80 -4.41 5.88
C ASN A 78 8.66 -3.59 4.89
N PRO A 79 9.68 -4.16 4.21
CA PRO A 79 10.40 -3.43 3.17
C PRO A 79 9.51 -3.01 2.00
N LEU A 80 8.55 -3.87 1.61
CA LEU A 80 7.59 -3.56 0.53
C LEU A 80 6.65 -2.44 0.95
N LYS A 81 6.13 -2.48 2.20
CA LYS A 81 5.30 -1.41 2.74
C LYS A 81 6.03 -0.07 2.76
N ALA A 82 7.26 -0.04 3.26
CA ALA A 82 8.06 1.19 3.29
C ALA A 82 8.28 1.78 1.88
N GLN A 83 8.60 0.93 0.91
CA GLN A 83 8.78 1.36 -0.48
C GLN A 83 7.44 1.76 -1.12
N GLY A 84 6.38 1.00 -0.90
CA GLY A 84 5.05 1.27 -1.42
C GLY A 84 4.50 2.62 -0.95
N ILE A 85 4.72 3.01 0.32
CA ILE A 85 4.35 4.33 0.84
C ILE A 85 4.98 5.44 -0.01
N ILE A 86 6.25 5.29 -0.39
CA ILE A 86 6.97 6.22 -1.26
C ILE A 86 6.42 6.18 -2.68
N ASP A 87 6.25 4.98 -3.23
CA ASP A 87 5.79 4.78 -4.61
C ASP A 87 4.38 5.33 -4.84
N TYR A 88 3.48 5.19 -3.85
CA TYR A 88 2.14 5.76 -3.89
C TYR A 88 2.11 7.27 -3.59
N GLY A 89 3.25 7.87 -3.17
CA GLY A 89 3.38 9.30 -2.91
C GLY A 89 2.58 9.76 -1.69
N TYR A 90 2.40 8.90 -0.69
CA TYR A 90 1.77 9.31 0.56
C TYR A 90 2.64 10.33 1.30
N SER A 91 2.01 11.38 1.82
CA SER A 91 2.69 12.41 2.62
C SER A 91 3.01 11.94 4.04
N ASP A 92 2.17 11.08 4.59
CA ASP A 92 2.43 10.37 5.83
C ASP A 92 3.31 9.15 5.53
N THR A 93 4.48 9.08 6.16
CA THR A 93 5.44 7.98 5.97
C THR A 93 5.53 7.06 7.18
N ASN A 94 4.65 7.24 8.17
CA ASN A 94 4.60 6.36 9.33
C ASN A 94 3.98 5.02 8.95
N MET A 95 4.78 3.97 8.89
CA MET A 95 4.34 2.62 8.52
C MET A 95 3.24 2.04 9.43
N ALA A 96 3.07 2.59 10.65
CA ALA A 96 2.02 2.14 11.56
C ALA A 96 0.62 2.57 11.13
N ASP A 97 0.52 3.58 10.24
CA ASP A 97 -0.75 4.10 9.75
C ASP A 97 -1.25 3.38 8.49
N TYR A 98 -0.55 2.32 8.09
CA TYR A 98 -0.87 1.50 6.91
C TYR A 98 -0.79 0.01 7.23
N GLU A 99 -1.64 -0.77 6.58
CA GLU A 99 -1.49 -2.20 6.42
C GLU A 99 -0.71 -2.50 5.13
N GLU A 100 0.19 -3.48 5.15
CA GLU A 100 0.65 -4.08 3.89
C GLU A 100 -0.35 -5.13 3.50
N ASP A 101 -1.32 -4.70 2.71
CA ASP A 101 -2.51 -5.48 2.39
C ASP A 101 -2.38 -6.23 1.07
N HIS A 102 -3.11 -7.36 0.98
CA HIS A 102 -3.28 -8.12 -0.25
C HIS A 102 -4.57 -7.67 -0.95
N LEU A 103 -4.49 -6.98 -2.11
CA LEU A 103 -5.68 -6.57 -2.87
C LEU A 103 -6.64 -7.74 -3.11
N VAL A 104 -6.12 -8.87 -3.57
CA VAL A 104 -6.84 -10.15 -3.51
C VAL A 104 -6.40 -10.83 -2.22
N PRO A 105 -7.27 -10.97 -1.22
CA PRO A 105 -6.87 -11.42 0.10
C PRO A 105 -6.45 -12.88 0.12
N LEU A 106 -5.63 -13.22 1.10
CA LEU A 106 -5.26 -14.62 1.33
C LEU A 106 -6.48 -15.49 1.59
N GLU A 107 -7.52 -14.95 2.23
CA GLU A 107 -8.79 -15.63 2.49
C GLU A 107 -9.55 -16.04 1.22
N LEU A 108 -9.23 -15.42 0.09
CA LEU A 108 -9.75 -15.79 -1.24
C LEU A 108 -8.65 -16.40 -2.13
N GLY A 109 -7.53 -16.82 -1.53
CA GLY A 109 -6.41 -17.38 -2.27
C GLY A 109 -5.72 -16.38 -3.16
N GLY A 110 -5.50 -15.16 -2.68
CA GLY A 110 -4.59 -14.19 -3.30
C GLY A 110 -3.15 -14.67 -3.24
N ALA A 111 -2.33 -14.21 -4.19
CA ALA A 111 -0.92 -14.57 -4.26
C ALA A 111 -0.14 -13.95 -3.08
N PRO A 112 0.46 -14.77 -2.19
CA PRO A 112 1.00 -14.27 -0.93
C PRO A 112 2.21 -13.34 -1.08
N ARG A 113 3.03 -13.58 -2.11
CA ARG A 113 4.31 -12.88 -2.30
C ARG A 113 4.40 -12.12 -3.62
N ALA A 114 3.31 -12.00 -4.36
CA ALA A 114 3.29 -11.19 -5.57
C ALA A 114 3.25 -9.71 -5.21
N THR A 115 4.28 -8.95 -5.55
CA THR A 115 4.34 -7.50 -5.28
C THR A 115 3.17 -6.75 -5.90
N GLY A 116 2.68 -7.17 -7.09
CA GLY A 116 1.46 -6.61 -7.70
C GLY A 116 0.15 -7.00 -7.00
N ASN A 117 0.21 -7.73 -5.88
CA ASN A 117 -0.94 -8.01 -5.02
C ASN A 117 -0.82 -7.34 -3.64
N LEU A 118 0.30 -6.69 -3.37
CA LEU A 118 0.61 -6.05 -2.09
C LEU A 118 0.64 -4.54 -2.25
N TRP A 119 0.10 -3.82 -1.27
CA TRP A 119 0.12 -2.36 -1.26
C TRP A 119 -0.12 -1.81 0.14
N PRO A 120 0.41 -0.61 0.45
CA PRO A 120 0.18 0.04 1.74
C PRO A 120 -1.24 0.63 1.78
N GLU A 121 -2.21 -0.09 2.33
CA GLU A 121 -3.58 0.38 2.51
C GLU A 121 -3.71 1.21 3.78
N PRO A 122 -4.27 2.45 3.72
CA PRO A 122 -4.40 3.29 4.90
C PRO A 122 -5.38 2.75 5.94
N TYR A 123 -5.05 2.94 7.23
CA TYR A 123 -5.97 2.75 8.34
C TYR A 123 -6.89 3.96 8.57
N SER A 124 -6.63 5.09 7.91
CA SER A 124 -7.41 6.34 8.02
C SER A 124 -8.34 6.54 6.83
N GLY A 125 -9.45 7.25 7.04
CA GLY A 125 -10.43 7.53 6.00
C GLY A 125 -11.81 6.94 6.31
N SER A 126 -12.74 7.06 5.36
CA SER A 126 -14.11 6.51 5.50
C SER A 126 -14.21 5.01 5.20
N GLN A 127 -13.29 4.50 4.41
CA GLN A 127 -13.14 3.09 4.06
C GLN A 127 -11.65 2.76 4.15
N THR A 128 -11.29 1.83 5.01
CA THR A 128 -9.92 1.57 5.46
C THR A 128 -9.59 0.10 5.30
N ALA A 129 -8.33 -0.29 5.53
CA ALA A 129 -7.91 -1.68 5.58
C ALA A 129 -8.83 -2.53 6.48
N HIS A 130 -9.20 -2.03 7.67
CA HIS A 130 -10.15 -2.74 8.55
C HIS A 130 -11.55 -2.89 7.94
N SER A 131 -12.00 -1.95 7.11
CA SER A 131 -13.28 -2.08 6.41
C SER A 131 -13.20 -3.20 5.35
N LYS A 132 -12.05 -3.30 4.69
CA LYS A 132 -11.78 -4.33 3.69
C LYS A 132 -11.70 -5.72 4.31
N ASP A 133 -11.07 -5.90 5.49
CA ASP A 133 -11.05 -7.17 6.24
C ASP A 133 -12.46 -7.74 6.43
N GLY A 134 -13.43 -6.86 6.76
CA GLY A 134 -14.83 -7.25 6.92
C GLY A 134 -15.47 -7.75 5.61
N VAL A 135 -15.12 -7.15 4.48
CA VAL A 135 -15.56 -7.59 3.15
C VAL A 135 -14.94 -8.93 2.78
N GLU A 136 -13.65 -9.10 3.01
CA GLU A 136 -12.90 -10.34 2.75
C GLU A 136 -13.52 -11.54 3.45
N THR A 137 -13.72 -11.40 4.76
CA THR A 137 -14.29 -12.47 5.59
C THR A 137 -15.70 -12.85 5.12
N LYS A 138 -16.55 -11.87 4.74
CA LYS A 138 -17.90 -12.16 4.22
C LYS A 138 -17.84 -12.88 2.89
N LEU A 139 -17.00 -12.44 1.97
CA LEU A 139 -16.80 -13.10 0.68
C LEU A 139 -16.27 -14.52 0.85
N LYS A 140 -15.25 -14.73 1.69
CA LYS A 140 -14.71 -16.05 1.98
C LYS A 140 -15.79 -16.99 2.56
N ASN A 141 -16.58 -16.51 3.51
CA ASN A 141 -17.65 -17.30 4.10
C ASN A 141 -18.71 -17.71 3.06
N ALA A 142 -19.09 -16.80 2.15
CA ALA A 142 -20.03 -17.09 1.07
C ALA A 142 -19.47 -18.09 0.06
N VAL A 143 -18.17 -18.01 -0.26
CA VAL A 143 -17.49 -19.00 -1.10
C VAL A 143 -17.48 -20.38 -0.42
N CYS A 144 -17.13 -20.43 0.85
CA CYS A 144 -17.06 -21.69 1.61
C CYS A 144 -18.43 -22.32 1.84
N ALA A 145 -19.49 -21.51 1.90
CA ALA A 145 -20.87 -21.99 1.96
C ALA A 145 -21.43 -22.42 0.59
N GLY A 146 -20.68 -22.17 -0.50
CA GLY A 146 -21.15 -22.46 -1.86
C GLY A 146 -22.18 -21.44 -2.41
N THR A 147 -22.38 -20.31 -1.71
CA THR A 147 -23.33 -19.28 -2.15
C THR A 147 -22.84 -18.53 -3.38
N ILE A 148 -21.55 -18.30 -3.49
CA ILE A 148 -20.88 -17.70 -4.65
C ILE A 148 -19.65 -18.52 -5.03
N THR A 149 -19.20 -18.38 -6.26
CA THR A 149 -17.95 -19.04 -6.69
C THR A 149 -16.71 -18.26 -6.23
N LEU A 150 -15.59 -18.96 -6.07
CA LEU A 150 -14.30 -18.32 -5.80
C LEU A 150 -13.93 -17.28 -6.87
N SER A 151 -14.23 -17.59 -8.13
CA SER A 151 -13.96 -16.67 -9.26
C SER A 151 -14.78 -15.38 -9.13
N ALA A 152 -16.08 -15.48 -8.79
CA ALA A 152 -16.93 -14.31 -8.57
C ALA A 152 -16.42 -13.43 -7.43
N ALA A 153 -16.07 -14.03 -6.28
CA ALA A 153 -15.53 -13.31 -5.14
C ALA A 153 -14.20 -12.60 -5.46
N ARG A 154 -13.26 -13.32 -6.10
CA ARG A 154 -11.97 -12.77 -6.54
C ARG A 154 -12.13 -11.62 -7.51
N SER A 155 -12.99 -11.74 -8.49
CA SER A 155 -13.25 -10.70 -9.48
C SER A 155 -13.85 -9.45 -8.81
N ALA A 156 -14.83 -9.64 -7.94
CA ALA A 156 -15.50 -8.55 -7.24
C ALA A 156 -14.52 -7.74 -6.40
N ILE A 157 -13.75 -8.39 -5.51
CA ILE A 157 -12.84 -7.71 -4.60
C ILE A 157 -11.67 -7.05 -5.33
N LYS A 158 -11.13 -7.71 -6.34
CA LYS A 158 -10.04 -7.18 -7.16
C LYS A 158 -10.45 -5.92 -7.94
N ASN A 159 -11.66 -5.91 -8.50
CA ASN A 159 -12.14 -4.79 -9.31
C ASN A 159 -12.54 -3.59 -8.44
N ASN A 160 -13.28 -3.84 -7.37
CA ASN A 160 -13.67 -2.81 -6.42
C ASN A 160 -14.15 -3.47 -5.11
N TRP A 161 -13.28 -3.54 -4.11
CA TRP A 161 -13.61 -4.15 -2.84
C TRP A 161 -14.77 -3.44 -2.10
N THR A 162 -14.95 -2.13 -2.31
CA THR A 162 -15.98 -1.33 -1.62
C THR A 162 -17.41 -1.69 -2.05
N THR A 163 -17.57 -2.26 -3.22
CA THR A 163 -18.86 -2.71 -3.77
C THR A 163 -18.95 -4.24 -3.92
N ALA A 164 -17.89 -4.96 -3.50
CA ALA A 164 -17.77 -6.39 -3.76
C ALA A 164 -18.93 -7.22 -3.18
N LEU A 165 -19.41 -6.88 -1.98
CA LEU A 165 -20.57 -7.57 -1.37
C LEU A 165 -21.84 -7.34 -2.19
N GLN A 166 -22.07 -6.09 -2.64
CA GLN A 166 -23.25 -5.74 -3.44
C GLN A 166 -23.27 -6.48 -4.78
N VAL A 167 -22.15 -6.44 -5.53
CA VAL A 167 -22.08 -7.06 -6.86
C VAL A 167 -22.11 -8.59 -6.81
N THR A 168 -21.78 -9.19 -5.67
CA THR A 168 -21.91 -10.64 -5.44
C THR A 168 -23.24 -11.06 -4.82
N GLY A 169 -24.10 -10.11 -4.46
CA GLY A 169 -25.43 -10.37 -3.88
C GLY A 169 -25.40 -10.89 -2.44
N ILE A 170 -24.33 -10.63 -1.70
CA ILE A 170 -24.17 -11.05 -0.28
C ILE A 170 -24.12 -9.88 0.70
N GLY A 171 -24.41 -8.66 0.22
CA GLY A 171 -24.43 -7.41 0.99
C GLY A 171 -25.80 -7.01 1.45
#